data_66c2da1473b91b8586ec78e661e89f35
#
_entry.id   66c2da1473b91b8586ec78e661e89f35
#
_cell.length_a   1.000
_cell.length_b   1.000
_cell.length_c   1.000
_cell.angle_alpha   90.00
_cell.angle_beta   90.00
_cell.angle_gamma   90.00
#
_symmetry.space_group_name_H-M   'P 1'
#
loop_
_entity.id
_entity.type
_entity.pdbx_description
1 polymer ?
#
loop_
_entity_poly.entity_id
_entity_poly.type
_entity_poly.pdbx_seq_one_letter_code
_entity_poly.pdbx_strand_id
1 'polypeptide(L)'
;NSVVKKGQVIAELDKQNLQSQLNSAKAQLSQAQANLLSAQSDLAYQKANYQRNKTLYNKGLISANDYEQARLSWQTANATVAERRDAVAAAREEVSRAQTNLSYAVITSPIDGVVISKSVEEGQTVAASYATPELFTIAKDLKDMRVIANVDEADIGGVKVGQRVTFTVDAYPNDTFEGAVTQVRQEATTTNNVV
;
A
#
# COMPACT_ATOMS: atom_id res chain seq x y z
N ASN A 1 -0.23 24.01 15.07
CA ASN A 1 -1.69 24.06 14.87
C ASN A 1 -2.03 24.44 13.42
N SER A 2 -1.73 23.55 12.46
CA SER A 2 -2.04 23.77 11.05
C SER A 2 -3.31 23.00 10.70
N VAL A 3 -4.25 23.65 10.01
CA VAL A 3 -5.45 22.98 9.49
C VAL A 3 -5.06 22.17 8.27
N VAL A 4 -5.47 20.92 8.21
CA VAL A 4 -5.20 20.00 7.10
C VAL A 4 -6.48 19.40 6.57
N LYS A 5 -6.52 19.15 5.28
CA LYS A 5 -7.64 18.46 4.61
C LYS A 5 -7.28 17.00 4.33
N LYS A 6 -8.28 16.16 4.29
CA LYS A 6 -8.11 14.76 3.87
C LYS A 6 -7.41 14.67 2.52
N GLY A 7 -6.35 13.87 2.44
CA GLY A 7 -5.50 13.71 1.26
C GLY A 7 -4.43 14.79 1.07
N GLN A 8 -4.39 15.81 1.91
CA GLN A 8 -3.32 16.83 1.89
C GLN A 8 -2.01 16.21 2.34
N VAL A 9 -0.93 16.47 1.59
CA VAL A 9 0.44 16.02 1.94
C VAL A 9 0.89 16.75 3.20
N ILE A 10 1.32 16.00 4.21
CA ILE A 10 1.81 16.50 5.50
C ILE A 10 3.29 16.23 5.71
N ALA A 11 3.83 15.21 5.07
CA ALA A 11 5.26 14.92 5.05
C ALA A 11 5.64 14.12 3.81
N GLU A 12 6.92 14.16 3.49
CA GLU A 12 7.50 13.43 2.37
C GLU A 12 8.81 12.80 2.82
N LEU A 13 8.92 11.48 2.64
CA LEU A 13 10.14 10.74 2.94
C LEU A 13 11.10 10.80 1.76
N ASP A 14 12.39 10.49 1.98
CA ASP A 14 13.34 10.34 0.89
C ASP A 14 12.88 9.25 -0.10
N LYS A 15 12.71 9.66 -1.34
CA LYS A 15 12.20 8.82 -2.44
C LYS A 15 13.28 8.26 -3.33
N GLN A 16 14.54 8.66 -3.16
CA GLN A 16 15.59 8.39 -4.15
C GLN A 16 15.74 6.89 -4.43
N ASN A 17 15.77 6.08 -3.37
CA ASN A 17 15.88 4.62 -3.50
C ASN A 17 14.62 4.01 -4.14
N LEU A 18 13.44 4.41 -3.68
CA LEU A 18 12.15 3.90 -4.19
C LEU A 18 11.95 4.30 -5.67
N GLN A 19 12.35 5.51 -6.04
CA GLN A 19 12.32 5.97 -7.44
C GLN A 19 13.28 5.15 -8.32
N SER A 20 14.46 4.81 -7.81
CA SER A 20 15.43 3.96 -8.51
C SER A 20 14.89 2.53 -8.71
N GLN A 21 14.22 1.97 -7.69
CA GLN A 21 13.54 0.68 -7.79
C GLN A 21 12.43 0.70 -8.84
N LEU A 22 11.59 1.74 -8.86
CA LEU A 22 10.55 1.90 -9.87
C LEU A 22 11.14 2.00 -11.29
N ASN A 23 12.22 2.75 -11.46
CA ASN A 23 12.89 2.88 -12.76
C ASN A 23 13.48 1.53 -13.22
N SER A 24 14.06 0.75 -12.31
CA SER A 24 14.55 -0.61 -12.59
C SER A 24 13.42 -1.54 -13.01
N ALA A 25 12.29 -1.55 -12.27
CA ALA A 25 11.13 -2.35 -12.62
C ALA A 25 10.53 -1.96 -13.99
N LYS A 26 10.49 -0.66 -14.32
CA LYS A 26 10.07 -0.18 -15.65
C LYS A 26 11.02 -0.65 -16.78
N ALA A 27 12.32 -0.67 -16.53
CA ALA A 27 13.29 -1.18 -17.50
C ALA A 27 13.09 -2.69 -17.75
N GLN A 28 12.84 -3.47 -16.70
CA GLN A 28 12.52 -4.90 -16.82
C GLN A 28 11.23 -5.15 -17.61
N LEU A 29 10.19 -4.33 -17.37
CA LEU A 29 8.94 -4.39 -18.16
C LEU A 29 9.19 -4.09 -19.64
N SER A 30 9.99 -3.06 -19.95
CA SER A 30 10.36 -2.72 -21.33
C SER A 30 11.09 -3.86 -22.01
N GLN A 31 12.02 -4.53 -21.31
CA GLN A 31 12.74 -5.70 -21.81
C GLN A 31 11.79 -6.87 -22.08
N ALA A 32 10.87 -7.16 -21.15
CA ALA A 32 9.86 -8.21 -21.34
C ALA A 32 8.95 -7.93 -22.55
N GLN A 33 8.55 -6.67 -22.75
CA GLN A 33 7.76 -6.24 -23.91
C GLN A 33 8.51 -6.41 -25.23
N ALA A 34 9.81 -6.07 -25.25
CA ALA A 34 10.64 -6.27 -26.43
C ALA A 34 10.78 -7.77 -26.79
N ASN A 35 10.97 -8.63 -25.78
CA ASN A 35 11.02 -10.08 -25.95
C ASN A 35 9.69 -10.64 -26.47
N LEU A 36 8.55 -10.13 -25.98
CA LEU A 36 7.23 -10.51 -26.50
C LEU A 36 7.06 -10.11 -27.96
N LEU A 37 7.48 -8.90 -28.34
CA LEU A 37 7.40 -8.42 -29.73
C LEU A 37 8.23 -9.30 -30.66
N SER A 38 9.44 -9.71 -30.23
CA SER A 38 10.30 -10.64 -30.99
C SER A 38 9.61 -11.99 -31.18
N ALA A 39 9.03 -12.56 -30.09
CA ALA A 39 8.31 -13.83 -30.16
C ALA A 39 7.06 -13.75 -31.07
N GLN A 40 6.35 -12.63 -31.06
CA GLN A 40 5.20 -12.39 -31.94
C GLN A 40 5.62 -12.34 -33.42
N SER A 41 6.79 -11.74 -33.71
CA SER A 41 7.33 -11.69 -35.08
C SER A 41 7.72 -13.09 -35.57
N ASP A 42 8.37 -13.90 -34.70
CA ASP A 42 8.66 -15.30 -35.02
C ASP A 42 7.39 -16.12 -35.24
N LEU A 43 6.41 -15.99 -34.37
CA LEU A 43 5.11 -16.66 -34.54
C LEU A 43 4.45 -16.31 -35.88
N ALA A 44 4.51 -15.05 -36.29
CA ALA A 44 3.96 -14.62 -37.58
C ALA A 44 4.68 -15.31 -38.74
N TYR A 45 6.00 -15.41 -38.68
CA TYR A 45 6.81 -16.12 -39.68
C TYR A 45 6.47 -17.62 -39.70
N GLN A 46 6.51 -18.30 -38.56
CA GLN A 46 6.21 -19.74 -38.46
C GLN A 46 4.80 -20.07 -38.91
N LYS A 47 3.82 -19.22 -38.59
CA LYS A 47 2.44 -19.37 -39.05
C LYS A 47 2.34 -19.31 -40.57
N ALA A 48 3.00 -18.32 -41.18
CA ALA A 48 3.03 -18.19 -42.65
C ALA A 48 3.74 -19.38 -43.30
N ASN A 49 4.81 -19.87 -42.70
CA ASN A 49 5.54 -21.05 -43.16
C ASN A 49 4.66 -22.31 -43.08
N TYR A 50 4.00 -22.55 -41.95
CA TYR A 50 3.06 -23.65 -41.77
C TYR A 50 1.93 -23.59 -42.81
N GLN A 51 1.36 -22.42 -43.07
CA GLN A 51 0.27 -22.28 -44.07
C GLN A 51 0.73 -22.61 -45.48
N ARG A 52 1.96 -22.19 -45.86
CA ARG A 52 2.55 -22.58 -47.16
C ARG A 52 2.76 -24.08 -47.25
N ASN A 53 3.41 -24.68 -46.24
CA ASN A 53 3.65 -26.13 -46.21
C ASN A 53 2.33 -26.94 -46.25
N LYS A 54 1.31 -26.47 -45.53
CA LYS A 54 -0.03 -27.10 -45.59
C LYS A 54 -0.60 -27.12 -47.01
N THR A 55 -0.45 -26.01 -47.74
CA THR A 55 -0.92 -25.92 -49.13
C THR A 55 -0.12 -26.84 -50.06
N LEU A 56 1.21 -26.92 -49.88
CA LEU A 56 2.07 -27.81 -50.67
C LEU A 56 1.80 -29.26 -50.35
N TYR A 57 1.61 -29.63 -49.09
CA TYR A 57 1.29 -30.98 -48.68
C TYR A 57 -0.05 -31.47 -49.28
N ASN A 58 -1.08 -30.62 -49.25
CA ASN A 58 -2.39 -30.93 -49.85
C ASN A 58 -2.30 -31.13 -51.39
N LYS A 59 -1.26 -30.59 -52.03
CA LYS A 59 -1.01 -30.79 -53.45
C LYS A 59 -0.03 -31.94 -53.71
N GLY A 60 0.42 -32.67 -52.69
CA GLY A 60 1.38 -33.78 -52.82
C GLY A 60 2.80 -33.35 -53.15
N LEU A 61 3.18 -32.08 -52.91
CA LEU A 61 4.45 -31.49 -53.31
C LEU A 61 5.53 -31.52 -52.23
N ILE A 62 5.21 -31.92 -51.01
CA ILE A 62 6.16 -32.09 -49.90
C ILE A 62 5.83 -33.36 -49.10
N SER A 63 6.82 -33.83 -48.31
CA SER A 63 6.65 -34.99 -47.45
C SER A 63 5.76 -34.71 -46.24
N ALA A 64 5.16 -35.77 -45.65
CA ALA A 64 4.43 -35.68 -44.39
C ALA A 64 5.36 -35.16 -43.25
N ASN A 65 6.62 -35.55 -43.27
CA ASN A 65 7.60 -35.09 -42.26
C ASN A 65 7.82 -33.59 -42.33
N ASP A 66 7.97 -33.00 -43.52
CA ASP A 66 8.16 -31.54 -43.68
C ASP A 66 6.93 -30.75 -43.21
N TYR A 67 5.73 -31.27 -43.51
CA TYR A 67 4.48 -30.68 -43.02
C TYR A 67 4.40 -30.72 -41.50
N GLU A 68 4.65 -31.87 -40.87
CA GLU A 68 4.61 -32.03 -39.43
C GLU A 68 5.69 -31.16 -38.73
N GLN A 69 6.88 -31.04 -39.31
CA GLN A 69 7.92 -30.17 -38.80
C GLN A 69 7.48 -28.69 -38.79
N ALA A 70 6.85 -28.22 -39.86
CA ALA A 70 6.33 -26.87 -39.96
C ALA A 70 5.17 -26.62 -38.95
N ARG A 71 4.32 -27.66 -38.74
CA ARG A 71 3.25 -27.60 -37.72
C ARG A 71 3.82 -27.48 -36.30
N LEU A 72 4.79 -28.30 -35.97
CA LEU A 72 5.46 -28.28 -34.66
C LEU A 72 6.12 -26.94 -34.40
N SER A 73 6.85 -26.40 -35.39
CA SER A 73 7.49 -25.07 -35.27
C SER A 73 6.49 -23.96 -34.99
N TRP A 74 5.35 -23.95 -35.65
CA TRP A 74 4.27 -23.02 -35.39
C TRP A 74 3.67 -23.20 -33.98
N GLN A 75 3.43 -24.44 -33.54
CA GLN A 75 2.91 -24.71 -32.19
C GLN A 75 3.89 -24.23 -31.11
N THR A 76 5.19 -24.50 -31.29
CA THR A 76 6.23 -24.04 -30.35
C THR A 76 6.32 -22.52 -30.29
N ALA A 77 6.30 -21.84 -31.43
CA ALA A 77 6.30 -20.36 -31.47
C ALA A 77 5.05 -19.78 -30.77
N ASN A 78 3.88 -20.43 -30.92
CA ASN A 78 2.66 -20.01 -30.22
C ASN A 78 2.78 -20.17 -28.70
N ALA A 79 3.37 -21.26 -28.20
CA ALA A 79 3.63 -21.49 -26.79
C ALA A 79 4.63 -20.45 -26.23
N THR A 80 5.69 -20.13 -27.00
CA THR A 80 6.66 -19.10 -26.62
C THR A 80 6.00 -17.71 -26.46
N VAL A 81 5.07 -17.36 -27.35
CA VAL A 81 4.32 -16.07 -27.20
C VAL A 81 3.49 -16.08 -25.92
N ALA A 82 2.84 -17.20 -25.56
CA ALA A 82 2.11 -17.30 -24.30
C ALA A 82 3.04 -17.09 -23.08
N GLU A 83 4.18 -17.79 -23.05
CA GLU A 83 5.21 -17.63 -22.02
C GLU A 83 5.70 -16.17 -21.89
N ARG A 84 5.97 -15.50 -23.02
CA ARG A 84 6.40 -14.09 -23.01
C ARG A 84 5.32 -13.11 -22.57
N ARG A 85 4.04 -13.44 -22.83
CA ARG A 85 2.91 -12.66 -22.28
C ARG A 85 2.84 -12.75 -20.77
N ASP A 86 3.03 -13.93 -20.21
CA ASP A 86 3.03 -14.14 -18.77
C ASP A 86 4.22 -13.41 -18.11
N ALA A 87 5.38 -13.41 -18.77
CA ALA A 87 6.54 -12.64 -18.32
C ALA A 87 6.26 -11.11 -18.30
N VAL A 88 5.54 -10.58 -19.31
CA VAL A 88 5.11 -9.18 -19.31
C VAL A 88 4.11 -8.90 -18.18
N ALA A 89 3.18 -9.82 -17.92
CA ALA A 89 2.24 -9.68 -16.80
C ALA A 89 2.98 -9.62 -15.45
N ALA A 90 3.92 -10.54 -15.22
CA ALA A 90 4.74 -10.54 -14.00
C ALA A 90 5.56 -9.24 -13.84
N ALA A 91 6.16 -8.74 -14.91
CA ALA A 91 6.91 -7.50 -14.88
C ALA A 91 6.01 -6.26 -14.62
N ARG A 92 4.75 -6.28 -15.05
CA ARG A 92 3.76 -5.22 -14.74
C ARG A 92 3.42 -5.19 -13.25
N GLU A 93 3.25 -6.36 -12.64
CA GLU A 93 2.99 -6.47 -11.21
C GLU A 93 4.17 -5.93 -10.39
N GLU A 94 5.40 -6.14 -10.84
CA GLU A 94 6.58 -5.58 -10.19
C GLU A 94 6.60 -4.04 -10.26
N VAL A 95 6.25 -3.45 -11.42
CA VAL A 95 6.09 -1.99 -11.56
C VAL A 95 4.99 -1.48 -10.63
N SER A 96 3.84 -2.16 -10.57
CA SER A 96 2.73 -1.79 -9.69
C SER A 96 3.15 -1.79 -8.23
N ARG A 97 3.88 -2.81 -7.79
CA ARG A 97 4.42 -2.93 -6.43
C ARG A 97 5.40 -1.81 -6.10
N ALA A 98 6.36 -1.56 -7.01
CA ALA A 98 7.33 -0.48 -6.84
C ALA A 98 6.65 0.89 -6.80
N GLN A 99 5.59 1.10 -7.58
CA GLN A 99 4.80 2.33 -7.59
C GLN A 99 4.01 2.52 -6.30
N THR A 100 3.43 1.46 -5.77
CA THR A 100 2.75 1.47 -4.46
C THR A 100 3.72 1.79 -3.34
N ASN A 101 4.90 1.18 -3.32
CA ASN A 101 5.94 1.49 -2.34
C ASN A 101 6.38 2.96 -2.42
N LEU A 102 6.54 3.50 -3.63
CA LEU A 102 6.85 4.92 -3.82
C LEU A 102 5.73 5.82 -3.30
N SER A 103 4.47 5.42 -3.44
CA SER A 103 3.34 6.22 -2.93
C SER A 103 3.33 6.32 -1.40
N TYR A 104 3.86 5.34 -0.68
CA TYR A 104 3.98 5.36 0.78
C TYR A 104 5.05 6.34 1.29
N ALA A 105 5.94 6.80 0.42
CA ALA A 105 6.88 7.85 0.77
C ALA A 105 6.21 9.24 0.89
N VAL A 106 4.97 9.39 0.45
CA VAL A 106 4.17 10.61 0.59
C VAL A 106 3.13 10.38 1.67
N ILE A 107 3.31 11.01 2.81
CA ILE A 107 2.40 10.90 3.95
C ILE A 107 1.31 11.95 3.82
N THR A 108 0.05 11.50 3.74
CA THR A 108 -1.11 12.38 3.60
C THR A 108 -2.01 12.29 4.82
N SER A 109 -2.76 13.34 5.10
CA SER A 109 -3.76 13.32 6.17
C SER A 109 -4.92 12.38 5.80
N PRO A 110 -5.29 11.43 6.67
CA PRO A 110 -6.43 10.53 6.44
C PRO A 110 -7.78 11.21 6.68
N ILE A 111 -7.81 12.35 7.39
CA ILE A 111 -9.01 13.09 7.80
C ILE A 111 -8.84 14.59 7.60
N ASP A 112 -9.95 15.31 7.55
CA ASP A 112 -9.96 16.75 7.74
C ASP A 112 -9.76 17.06 9.24
N GLY A 113 -8.91 18.03 9.58
CA GLY A 113 -8.67 18.35 10.98
C GLY A 113 -7.54 19.33 11.22
N VAL A 114 -7.06 19.36 12.46
CA VAL A 114 -5.96 20.21 12.93
C VAL A 114 -4.83 19.35 13.44
N VAL A 115 -3.60 19.63 13.03
CA VAL A 115 -2.41 18.96 13.57
C VAL A 115 -2.18 19.46 15.00
N ILE A 116 -2.33 18.54 15.98
CA ILE A 116 -2.12 18.80 17.41
C ILE A 116 -0.63 18.71 17.74
N SER A 117 0.03 17.64 17.30
CA SER A 117 1.46 17.44 17.55
C SER A 117 2.19 16.96 16.30
N LYS A 118 3.46 17.37 16.21
CA LYS A 118 4.45 16.90 15.24
C LYS A 118 5.59 16.30 16.05
N SER A 119 5.79 14.98 15.95
CA SER A 119 6.79 14.23 16.72
C SER A 119 8.09 14.00 15.96
N VAL A 120 8.22 14.59 14.76
CA VAL A 120 9.39 14.43 13.89
C VAL A 120 9.84 15.78 13.35
N GLU A 121 11.15 15.91 13.09
CA GLU A 121 11.73 17.11 12.49
C GLU A 121 12.15 16.84 11.03
N GLU A 122 12.30 17.92 10.26
CA GLU A 122 12.82 17.84 8.90
C GLU A 122 14.26 17.33 8.90
N GLY A 123 14.56 16.36 8.03
CA GLY A 123 15.85 15.68 7.98
C GLY A 123 16.05 14.56 9.01
N GLN A 124 15.08 14.32 9.88
CA GLN A 124 15.16 13.25 10.86
C GLN A 124 14.98 11.87 10.22
N THR A 125 15.85 10.91 10.61
CA THR A 125 15.68 9.51 10.21
C THR A 125 14.57 8.85 11.03
N VAL A 126 13.61 8.24 10.36
CA VAL A 126 12.51 7.49 10.98
C VAL A 126 12.76 6.00 10.80
N ALA A 127 12.96 5.27 11.90
CA ALA A 127 13.14 3.83 11.92
C ALA A 127 11.87 3.14 12.44
N ALA A 128 11.29 2.25 11.63
CA ALA A 128 10.07 1.50 11.96
C ALA A 128 10.35 0.02 12.33
N SER A 129 11.59 -0.31 12.75
CA SER A 129 12.03 -1.69 12.90
C SER A 129 11.43 -2.43 14.11
N TYR A 130 11.03 -1.71 15.17
CA TYR A 130 10.55 -2.32 16.43
C TYR A 130 9.27 -1.69 16.98
N ALA A 131 8.94 -0.47 16.60
CA ALA A 131 7.71 0.21 16.98
C ALA A 131 7.25 1.10 15.84
N THR A 132 5.95 1.27 15.70
CA THR A 132 5.38 2.22 14.74
C THR A 132 5.54 3.63 15.31
N PRO A 133 6.40 4.48 14.76
CA PRO A 133 6.57 5.84 15.27
C PRO A 133 5.34 6.69 14.96
N GLU A 134 4.89 7.45 15.94
CA GLU A 134 3.88 8.49 15.73
C GLU A 134 4.56 9.71 15.13
N LEU A 135 4.19 10.07 13.90
CA LEU A 135 4.75 11.21 13.20
C LEU A 135 3.95 12.50 13.46
N PHE A 136 2.62 12.37 13.34
CA PHE A 136 1.67 13.47 13.53
C PHE A 136 0.44 12.99 14.26
N THR A 137 -0.09 13.82 15.15
CA THR A 137 -1.42 13.63 15.76
C THR A 137 -2.38 14.66 15.17
N ILE A 138 -3.47 14.19 14.58
CA ILE A 138 -4.47 15.05 13.93
C ILE A 138 -5.82 14.84 14.62
N ALA A 139 -6.42 15.92 15.09
CA ALA A 139 -7.79 15.92 15.61
C ALA A 139 -8.78 16.42 14.56
N LYS A 140 -9.90 15.73 14.45
CA LYS A 140 -11.01 16.14 13.58
C LYS A 140 -11.67 17.42 14.07
N ASP A 141 -11.94 17.49 15.38
CA ASP A 141 -12.54 18.63 16.05
C ASP A 141 -11.92 18.76 17.45
N LEU A 142 -11.51 19.97 17.82
CA LEU A 142 -10.99 20.28 19.14
C LEU A 142 -12.11 20.63 20.16
N LYS A 143 -13.35 20.74 19.69
CA LYS A 143 -14.51 21.03 20.55
C LYS A 143 -15.10 19.78 21.18
N ASP A 144 -14.88 18.62 20.55
CA ASP A 144 -15.35 17.32 21.04
C ASP A 144 -14.20 16.60 21.76
N MET A 145 -14.01 16.94 23.01
CA MET A 145 -12.98 16.35 23.88
C MET A 145 -13.58 15.47 24.94
N ARG A 146 -12.83 14.47 25.37
CA ARG A 146 -13.18 13.61 26.51
C ARG A 146 -12.05 13.62 27.54
N VAL A 147 -12.45 13.57 28.78
CA VAL A 147 -11.54 13.39 29.90
C VAL A 147 -11.43 11.89 30.19
N ILE A 148 -10.22 11.39 30.33
CA ILE A 148 -9.95 10.02 30.78
C ILE A 148 -9.44 10.15 32.21
N ALA A 149 -10.20 9.60 33.16
CA ALA A 149 -9.80 9.54 34.57
C ALA A 149 -9.43 8.09 34.92
N ASN A 150 -8.27 7.93 35.57
CA ASN A 150 -7.91 6.67 36.18
C ASN A 150 -8.58 6.58 37.56
N VAL A 151 -9.28 5.50 37.81
CA VAL A 151 -10.02 5.24 39.05
C VAL A 151 -9.49 3.97 39.67
N ASP A 152 -9.19 3.99 40.97
CA ASP A 152 -8.71 2.82 41.69
C ASP A 152 -9.71 1.68 41.67
N GLU A 153 -9.24 0.45 41.74
CA GLU A 153 -10.08 -0.76 41.76
C GLU A 153 -11.11 -0.70 42.90
N ALA A 154 -10.76 -0.15 44.06
CA ALA A 154 -11.66 -0.01 45.20
C ALA A 154 -12.87 0.88 44.92
N ASP A 155 -12.75 1.86 44.04
CA ASP A 155 -13.80 2.88 43.78
C ASP A 155 -14.58 2.63 42.49
N ILE A 156 -14.01 1.82 41.56
CA ILE A 156 -14.61 1.55 40.24
C ILE A 156 -16.01 0.94 40.34
N GLY A 157 -16.33 0.18 41.41
CA GLY A 157 -17.63 -0.43 41.63
C GLY A 157 -18.76 0.55 41.80
N GLY A 158 -18.45 1.80 42.17
CA GLY A 158 -19.43 2.90 42.33
C GLY A 158 -19.67 3.70 41.05
N VAL A 159 -18.84 3.52 40.01
CA VAL A 159 -18.89 4.31 38.77
C VAL A 159 -19.80 3.67 37.74
N LYS A 160 -20.81 4.41 37.25
CA LYS A 160 -21.78 3.92 36.25
C LYS A 160 -21.85 4.85 35.04
N VAL A 161 -22.04 4.27 33.85
CA VAL A 161 -22.31 5.03 32.64
C VAL A 161 -23.56 5.91 32.83
N GLY A 162 -23.48 7.17 32.40
CA GLY A 162 -24.52 8.17 32.57
C GLY A 162 -24.44 8.97 33.88
N GLN A 163 -23.54 8.63 34.82
CA GLN A 163 -23.34 9.37 36.05
C GLN A 163 -22.79 10.77 35.75
N ARG A 164 -23.36 11.80 36.37
CA ARG A 164 -22.86 13.18 36.27
C ARG A 164 -21.55 13.31 37.03
N VAL A 165 -20.58 13.96 36.42
CA VAL A 165 -19.28 14.26 37.01
C VAL A 165 -18.96 15.73 36.86
N THR A 166 -18.23 16.27 37.84
CA THR A 166 -17.69 17.63 37.81
C THR A 166 -16.16 17.53 37.94
N PHE A 167 -15.45 18.35 37.20
CA PHE A 167 -14.00 18.39 37.25
C PHE A 167 -13.49 19.82 36.99
N THR A 168 -12.28 20.09 37.43
CA THR A 168 -11.55 21.33 37.15
C THR A 168 -10.31 20.96 36.33
N VAL A 169 -9.78 21.90 35.58
CA VAL A 169 -8.51 21.72 34.82
C VAL A 169 -7.51 22.77 35.27
N ASP A 170 -6.24 22.42 35.27
CA ASP A 170 -5.17 23.31 35.78
C ASP A 170 -5.08 24.65 35.02
N ALA A 171 -5.46 24.65 33.73
CA ALA A 171 -5.49 25.87 32.92
C ALA A 171 -6.60 26.86 33.35
N TYR A 172 -7.68 26.37 34.00
CA TYR A 172 -8.84 27.13 34.44
C TYR A 172 -9.28 26.67 35.84
N PRO A 173 -8.48 26.95 36.88
CA PRO A 173 -8.68 26.42 38.23
C PRO A 173 -9.96 26.93 38.92
N ASN A 174 -10.50 28.06 38.46
CA ASN A 174 -11.75 28.64 39.00
C ASN A 174 -13.01 28.19 38.24
N ASP A 175 -12.87 27.49 37.12
CA ASP A 175 -14.01 27.06 36.33
C ASP A 175 -14.28 25.58 36.58
N THR A 176 -15.55 25.26 36.92
CA THR A 176 -16.01 23.91 37.11
C THR A 176 -16.68 23.42 35.82
N PHE A 177 -16.18 22.35 35.24
CA PHE A 177 -16.75 21.73 34.08
C PHE A 177 -17.67 20.58 34.49
N GLU A 178 -18.82 20.47 33.83
CA GLU A 178 -19.75 19.37 34.01
C GLU A 178 -19.67 18.39 32.84
N GLY A 179 -19.78 17.12 33.16
CA GLY A 179 -19.76 16.04 32.16
C GLY A 179 -20.58 14.85 32.62
N ALA A 180 -20.66 13.83 31.80
CA ALA A 180 -21.25 12.56 32.15
C ALA A 180 -20.32 11.41 31.75
N VAL A 181 -20.31 10.34 32.54
CA VAL A 181 -19.56 9.12 32.23
C VAL A 181 -20.13 8.47 30.97
N THR A 182 -19.38 8.47 29.91
CA THR A 182 -19.77 7.87 28.62
C THR A 182 -19.38 6.40 28.53
N GLN A 183 -18.26 6.02 29.15
CA GLN A 183 -17.73 4.66 29.12
C GLN A 183 -16.91 4.36 30.37
N VAL A 184 -17.11 3.19 30.95
CA VAL A 184 -16.21 2.61 31.96
C VAL A 184 -15.40 1.51 31.29
N ARG A 185 -14.06 1.62 31.32
CA ARG A 185 -13.15 0.60 30.81
C ARG A 185 -12.69 -0.25 32.00
N GLN A 186 -12.70 -1.55 31.82
CA GLN A 186 -12.22 -2.52 32.83
C GLN A 186 -10.81 -3.03 32.48
N GLU A 187 -10.02 -2.20 31.82
CA GLU A 187 -8.62 -2.53 31.51
C GLU A 187 -7.75 -2.05 32.67
N ALA A 188 -7.18 -2.99 33.42
CA ALA A 188 -6.32 -2.69 34.52
C ALA A 188 -4.95 -2.16 34.01
N THR A 189 -4.59 -0.96 34.45
CA THR A 189 -3.27 -0.38 34.19
C THR A 189 -2.47 -0.39 35.49
N THR A 190 -1.48 -1.25 35.61
CA THR A 190 -0.64 -1.29 36.80
C THR A 190 0.39 -0.17 36.75
N THR A 191 0.29 0.78 37.67
CA THR A 191 1.31 1.82 37.88
C THR A 191 1.86 1.71 39.30
N ASN A 192 3.18 1.53 39.45
CA ASN A 192 3.86 1.38 40.74
C ASN A 192 3.28 0.25 41.66
N ASN A 193 2.96 -0.90 41.11
CA ASN A 193 2.33 -2.03 41.81
C ASN A 193 0.93 -1.78 42.39
N VAL A 194 0.25 -0.73 41.96
CA VAL A 194 -1.16 -0.46 42.27
C VAL A 194 -1.97 -0.61 40.98
N VAL A 195 -3.07 -1.32 41.07
CA VAL A 195 -4.03 -1.55 39.97
C VAL A 195 -5.12 -0.52 40.01
#